data_a171ed785cbf92b326327c380d4dd239
#
_entry.id   a171ed785cbf92b326327c380d4dd239
#
_cell.length_a   1.000
_cell.length_b   1.000
_cell.length_c   1.000
_cell.angle_alpha   90.00
_cell.angle_beta   90.00
_cell.angle_gamma   90.00
#
_symmetry.space_group_name_H-M   'P 1'
#
loop_
_entity.id
_entity.type
_entity.pdbx_description
1 polymer ?
#
loop_
_entity_poly.entity_id
_entity_poly.type
_entity_poly.pdbx_seq_one_letter_code
_entity_poly.pdbx_strand_id
1 'polypeptide(L)'
;MLERIRPVWSRLNFLGKVTARNIFRFKSRLIMTVGGVAGCTALIICGFAINDTVDTIGVKQYEQIYQYDLMVVANDDDATAMRKQVAQDGQTTETLNLRVDSGEMSNAAQESETVQLMTVPNDSLNILNDMVTLEQAGDDGWFGLPNIFGKAGGGTVALDDSGVIVSQSAANSLNIHAGDTVTLGNGGSSRAKVQVTAVTRNLIGSDVYISERLYDQKFAADGVTSSASGDGTASTLTWNAMLAKLKGSETEQAEYADRLGEESSVLKAVSCAHLAATFKFDLMGAVVALIVGLAGGLALVVLFTLANTNVSERIREMATLKVLGFYDREVHNYVNREMMILTGMGVVVGLPLGRWIGGLLTAALNMPSLYFEVEVHWYSYAIAVVATLAFALLVQLFTNPVLDRVDPVSSLKSVE
;
A
#
# COMPACT_ATOMS: atom_id res chain seq x y z
N MET A 1 -18.68 34.42 -4.77
CA MET A 1 -18.74 33.11 -4.06
C MET A 1 -17.96 33.13 -2.74
N LEU A 2 -16.73 33.60 -2.70
CA LEU A 2 -15.92 33.72 -1.46
C LEU A 2 -16.49 34.69 -0.42
N GLU A 3 -17.26 35.69 -0.83
CA GLU A 3 -17.94 36.63 0.04
C GLU A 3 -18.96 35.97 0.99
N ARG A 4 -19.40 34.73 0.66
CA ARG A 4 -20.26 33.91 1.52
C ARG A 4 -19.51 33.28 2.70
N ILE A 5 -18.19 33.16 2.63
CA ILE A 5 -17.35 32.60 3.70
C ILE A 5 -16.82 33.74 4.53
N ARG A 6 -17.71 34.31 5.37
CA ARG A 6 -17.43 35.49 6.22
C ARG A 6 -16.13 35.41 7.02
N PRO A 7 -15.74 34.29 7.69
CA PRO A 7 -14.55 34.28 8.53
C PRO A 7 -13.21 34.39 7.74
N VAL A 8 -13.16 33.92 6.50
CA VAL A 8 -11.97 34.06 5.62
C VAL A 8 -11.93 35.45 4.99
N TRP A 9 -13.08 35.94 4.54
CA TRP A 9 -13.19 37.25 3.89
C TRP A 9 -12.85 38.45 4.82
N SER A 10 -13.19 38.35 6.10
CA SER A 10 -12.90 39.43 7.09
C SER A 10 -11.41 39.56 7.44
N ARG A 11 -10.62 38.47 7.29
CA ARG A 11 -9.19 38.46 7.61
C ARG A 11 -8.31 38.88 6.44
N LEU A 12 -8.85 39.01 5.21
CA LEU A 12 -8.09 39.40 4.03
C LEU A 12 -7.93 40.93 3.97
N ASN A 13 -6.68 41.38 3.75
CA ASN A 13 -6.36 42.78 3.40
C ASN A 13 -7.00 43.15 2.06
N PHE A 14 -7.10 44.46 1.77
CA PHE A 14 -7.66 44.96 0.52
C PHE A 14 -7.08 44.29 -0.72
N LEU A 15 -5.74 44.20 -0.82
CA LEU A 15 -5.04 43.49 -1.91
C LEU A 15 -5.45 42.02 -1.99
N GLY A 16 -5.60 41.33 -0.87
CA GLY A 16 -6.05 39.95 -0.83
C GLY A 16 -7.48 39.74 -1.36
N LYS A 17 -8.37 40.69 -1.07
CA LYS A 17 -9.75 40.68 -1.58
C LYS A 17 -9.80 40.91 -3.10
N VAL A 18 -8.96 41.81 -3.60
CA VAL A 18 -8.83 42.09 -5.04
C VAL A 18 -8.27 40.86 -5.77
N THR A 19 -7.19 40.26 -5.24
CA THR A 19 -6.60 39.04 -5.80
C THR A 19 -7.61 37.89 -5.84
N ALA A 20 -8.34 37.66 -4.74
CA ALA A 20 -9.37 36.63 -4.68
C ALA A 20 -10.48 36.84 -5.72
N ARG A 21 -10.98 38.07 -5.87
CA ARG A 21 -11.97 38.41 -6.92
C ARG A 21 -11.42 38.15 -8.32
N ASN A 22 -10.19 38.49 -8.55
CA ASN A 22 -9.54 38.35 -9.87
C ASN A 22 -9.34 36.87 -10.24
N ILE A 23 -8.88 36.04 -9.28
CA ILE A 23 -8.70 34.59 -9.46
C ILE A 23 -10.04 33.92 -9.90
N PHE A 24 -11.15 34.24 -9.22
CA PHE A 24 -12.46 33.63 -9.53
C PHE A 24 -13.17 34.25 -10.75
N ARG A 25 -12.73 35.39 -11.23
CA ARG A 25 -13.27 36.02 -12.45
C ARG A 25 -12.90 35.22 -13.70
N PHE A 26 -11.66 34.70 -13.77
CA PHE A 26 -11.14 33.95 -14.91
C PHE A 26 -11.09 32.45 -14.60
N LYS A 27 -12.25 31.78 -14.62
CA LYS A 27 -12.40 30.36 -14.25
C LYS A 27 -11.52 29.41 -15.08
N SER A 28 -11.40 29.66 -16.40
CA SER A 28 -10.60 28.82 -17.28
C SER A 28 -9.14 28.77 -16.84
N ARG A 29 -8.55 29.93 -16.55
CA ARG A 29 -7.17 30.05 -16.06
C ARG A 29 -7.00 29.41 -14.68
N LEU A 30 -7.95 29.64 -13.76
CA LEU A 30 -7.95 29.01 -12.46
C LEU A 30 -7.89 27.48 -12.60
N ILE A 31 -8.78 26.90 -13.40
CA ILE A 31 -8.85 25.44 -13.60
C ILE A 31 -7.58 24.91 -14.25
N MET A 32 -7.05 25.60 -15.26
CA MET A 32 -5.83 25.22 -15.97
C MET A 32 -4.61 25.22 -15.02
N THR A 33 -4.44 26.31 -14.25
CA THR A 33 -3.28 26.45 -13.35
C THR A 33 -3.39 25.51 -12.16
N VAL A 34 -4.55 25.46 -11.48
CA VAL A 34 -4.78 24.57 -10.33
C VAL A 34 -4.72 23.11 -10.76
N GLY A 35 -5.31 22.76 -11.92
CA GLY A 35 -5.28 21.41 -12.47
C GLY A 35 -3.85 20.97 -12.85
N GLY A 36 -3.06 21.85 -13.49
CA GLY A 36 -1.68 21.57 -13.82
C GLY A 36 -0.79 21.35 -12.57
N VAL A 37 -0.89 22.26 -11.59
CA VAL A 37 -0.17 22.10 -10.31
C VAL A 37 -0.62 20.85 -9.57
N ALA A 38 -1.93 20.61 -9.51
CA ALA A 38 -2.50 19.40 -8.87
C ALA A 38 -1.99 18.12 -9.54
N GLY A 39 -1.92 18.09 -10.88
CA GLY A 39 -1.35 16.97 -11.62
C GLY A 39 0.12 16.72 -11.29
N CYS A 40 0.93 17.77 -11.23
CA CYS A 40 2.35 17.67 -10.86
C CYS A 40 2.52 17.15 -9.41
N THR A 41 1.78 17.73 -8.47
CA THR A 41 1.81 17.28 -7.06
C THR A 41 1.32 15.83 -6.94
N ALA A 42 0.27 15.46 -7.69
CA ALA A 42 -0.25 14.10 -7.71
C ALA A 42 0.77 13.09 -8.22
N LEU A 43 1.55 13.42 -9.26
CA LEU A 43 2.62 12.55 -9.77
C LEU A 43 3.73 12.34 -8.74
N ILE A 44 4.13 13.39 -8.02
CA ILE A 44 5.13 13.27 -6.95
C ILE A 44 4.61 12.37 -5.83
N ILE A 45 3.38 12.59 -5.36
CA ILE A 45 2.76 11.75 -4.32
C ILE A 45 2.58 10.31 -4.81
N CYS A 46 2.20 10.10 -6.06
CA CYS A 46 2.08 8.76 -6.65
C CYS A 46 3.42 8.01 -6.60
N GLY A 47 4.54 8.67 -6.93
CA GLY A 47 5.88 8.10 -6.81
C GLY A 47 6.22 7.70 -5.37
N PHE A 48 5.93 8.56 -4.40
CA PHE A 48 6.11 8.23 -2.98
C PHE A 48 5.15 7.14 -2.50
N ALA A 49 3.89 7.13 -2.97
CA ALA A 49 2.93 6.10 -2.62
C ALA A 49 3.41 4.70 -3.02
N ILE A 50 3.97 4.56 -4.22
CA ILE A 50 4.56 3.29 -4.68
C ILE A 50 5.74 2.89 -3.79
N ASN A 51 6.64 3.84 -3.49
CA ASN A 51 7.79 3.58 -2.62
C ASN A 51 7.36 3.13 -1.23
N ASP A 52 6.55 3.94 -0.57
CA ASP A 52 6.14 3.70 0.81
C ASP A 52 5.37 2.37 0.92
N THR A 53 4.55 2.05 -0.08
CA THR A 53 3.81 0.78 -0.15
C THR A 53 4.75 -0.41 -0.27
N VAL A 54 5.76 -0.35 -1.13
CA VAL A 54 6.71 -1.46 -1.32
C VAL A 54 7.63 -1.61 -0.12
N ASP A 55 8.11 -0.51 0.45
CA ASP A 55 9.01 -0.55 1.61
C ASP A 55 8.32 -1.10 2.87
N THR A 56 7.01 -0.88 3.01
CA THR A 56 6.26 -1.30 4.20
C THR A 56 5.71 -2.72 4.12
N ILE A 57 5.60 -3.32 2.94
CA ILE A 57 4.94 -4.64 2.78
C ILE A 57 5.66 -5.74 3.59
N GLY A 58 7.00 -5.78 3.57
CA GLY A 58 7.80 -6.76 4.31
C GLY A 58 7.67 -6.58 5.82
N VAL A 59 7.76 -5.34 6.30
CA VAL A 59 7.62 -5.02 7.73
C VAL A 59 6.21 -5.38 8.22
N LYS A 60 5.17 -5.04 7.46
CA LYS A 60 3.79 -5.40 7.82
C LYS A 60 3.59 -6.90 7.89
N GLN A 61 4.06 -7.65 6.92
CA GLN A 61 3.87 -9.09 6.86
C GLN A 61 4.65 -9.81 7.94
N TYR A 62 5.94 -9.52 8.09
CA TYR A 62 6.86 -10.31 8.92
C TYR A 62 7.11 -9.77 10.33
N GLU A 63 6.68 -8.54 10.64
CA GLU A 63 6.81 -7.95 11.97
C GLU A 63 5.44 -7.67 12.63
N GLN A 64 4.36 -7.48 11.86
CA GLN A 64 3.06 -7.12 12.40
C GLN A 64 2.02 -8.24 12.26
N ILE A 65 2.00 -8.96 11.14
CA ILE A 65 1.05 -10.03 10.87
C ILE A 65 1.57 -11.36 11.40
N TYR A 66 2.78 -11.75 11.01
CA TYR A 66 3.44 -12.94 11.53
C TYR A 66 4.13 -12.59 12.85
N GLN A 67 3.65 -13.18 13.95
CA GLN A 67 4.18 -13.01 15.29
C GLN A 67 5.11 -14.17 15.70
N TYR A 68 5.28 -15.15 14.82
CA TYR A 68 6.26 -16.21 14.96
C TYR A 68 7.58 -15.80 14.30
N ASP A 69 8.69 -16.32 14.81
CA ASP A 69 10.03 -16.02 14.30
C ASP A 69 10.51 -17.06 13.28
N LEU A 70 10.03 -18.29 13.41
CA LEU A 70 10.48 -19.44 12.63
C LEU A 70 9.31 -20.29 12.15
N MET A 71 9.35 -20.69 10.89
CA MET A 71 8.50 -21.74 10.32
C MET A 71 9.39 -22.85 9.79
N VAL A 72 9.13 -24.10 10.25
CA VAL A 72 9.84 -25.30 9.79
C VAL A 72 8.82 -26.26 9.21
N VAL A 73 9.16 -26.86 8.09
CA VAL A 73 8.36 -27.90 7.40
C VAL A 73 9.25 -29.10 7.13
N ALA A 74 8.75 -30.29 7.40
CA ALA A 74 9.42 -31.56 7.16
C ALA A 74 8.56 -32.49 6.30
N ASN A 75 9.14 -33.59 5.83
CA ASN A 75 8.35 -34.71 5.28
C ASN A 75 7.56 -35.38 6.39
N ASP A 76 6.45 -36.03 6.04
CA ASP A 76 5.59 -36.72 7.01
C ASP A 76 6.36 -37.76 7.85
N ASP A 77 7.34 -38.46 7.27
CA ASP A 77 8.15 -39.45 7.96
C ASP A 77 9.09 -38.84 9.02
N ASP A 78 9.64 -37.66 8.74
CA ASP A 78 10.60 -36.97 9.61
C ASP A 78 9.93 -35.96 10.55
N ALA A 79 8.66 -35.63 10.33
CA ALA A 79 7.92 -34.57 11.00
C ALA A 79 7.93 -34.69 12.53
N THR A 80 7.83 -35.92 13.06
CA THR A 80 7.82 -36.15 14.50
C THR A 80 9.19 -35.91 15.13
N ALA A 81 10.26 -36.27 14.44
CA ALA A 81 11.64 -36.03 14.90
C ALA A 81 11.95 -34.53 14.87
N MET A 82 11.64 -33.86 13.78
CA MET A 82 11.82 -32.40 13.62
C MET A 82 11.08 -31.61 14.71
N ARG A 83 9.78 -31.88 14.94
CA ARG A 83 8.98 -31.19 15.95
C ARG A 83 9.56 -31.36 17.36
N LYS A 84 10.01 -32.59 17.70
CA LYS A 84 10.61 -32.88 18.99
C LYS A 84 11.93 -32.13 19.16
N GLN A 85 12.74 -32.05 18.13
CA GLN A 85 14.01 -31.35 18.14
C GLN A 85 13.80 -29.84 18.37
N VAL A 86 12.95 -29.20 17.56
CA VAL A 86 12.68 -27.76 17.66
C VAL A 86 12.02 -27.39 18.98
N ALA A 87 11.06 -28.23 19.46
CA ALA A 87 10.36 -27.96 20.73
C ALA A 87 11.27 -28.13 21.97
N GLN A 88 12.32 -28.97 21.89
CA GLN A 88 13.27 -29.19 23.00
C GLN A 88 14.48 -28.27 22.95
N ASP A 89 14.63 -27.49 21.89
CA ASP A 89 15.73 -26.54 21.78
C ASP A 89 15.55 -25.39 22.77
N GLY A 90 16.61 -25.06 23.48
CA GLY A 90 16.61 -23.98 24.48
C GLY A 90 16.36 -22.57 23.92
N GLN A 91 16.44 -22.40 22.61
CA GLN A 91 16.14 -21.15 21.91
C GLN A 91 14.64 -20.95 21.69
N THR A 92 13.85 -22.01 21.68
CA THR A 92 12.40 -21.98 21.46
C THR A 92 11.65 -21.59 22.72
N THR A 93 10.68 -20.68 22.60
CA THR A 93 9.81 -20.24 23.72
C THR A 93 8.40 -20.77 23.61
N GLU A 94 7.82 -20.72 22.44
CA GLU A 94 6.45 -21.12 22.16
C GLU A 94 6.38 -21.80 20.80
N THR A 95 5.56 -22.82 20.67
CA THR A 95 5.42 -23.59 19.42
C THR A 95 3.97 -23.87 19.09
N LEU A 96 3.66 -23.85 17.80
CA LEU A 96 2.38 -24.30 17.24
C LEU A 96 2.65 -25.35 16.18
N ASN A 97 2.16 -26.57 16.41
CA ASN A 97 2.18 -27.60 15.38
C ASN A 97 1.03 -27.36 14.41
N LEU A 98 1.29 -27.54 13.12
CA LEU A 98 0.27 -27.46 12.07
C LEU A 98 0.64 -28.37 10.91
N ARG A 99 -0.30 -28.55 9.99
CA ARG A 99 -0.02 -29.20 8.72
C ARG A 99 -0.02 -28.14 7.61
N VAL A 100 0.99 -28.20 6.76
CA VAL A 100 1.12 -27.33 5.60
C VAL A 100 1.16 -28.18 4.35
N ASP A 101 0.18 -27.98 3.48
CA ASP A 101 0.09 -28.60 2.18
C ASP A 101 0.05 -27.56 1.07
N SER A 102 0.58 -27.90 -0.11
CA SER A 102 0.36 -27.09 -1.31
C SER A 102 -0.96 -27.50 -1.93
N GLY A 103 -1.96 -26.66 -1.83
CA GLY A 103 -3.29 -26.87 -2.36
C GLY A 103 -3.59 -26.02 -3.59
N GLU A 104 -4.74 -26.24 -4.19
CA GLU A 104 -5.29 -25.41 -5.25
C GLU A 104 -6.65 -24.87 -4.81
N MET A 105 -6.84 -23.57 -4.88
CA MET A 105 -8.13 -22.94 -4.60
C MET A 105 -8.71 -22.35 -5.90
N SER A 106 -9.99 -22.61 -6.16
CA SER A 106 -10.69 -22.06 -7.32
C SER A 106 -11.99 -21.38 -6.93
N ASN A 107 -12.27 -20.27 -7.64
CA ASN A 107 -13.50 -19.49 -7.49
C ASN A 107 -14.67 -20.10 -8.32
N ALA A 108 -15.84 -19.46 -8.28
CA ALA A 108 -17.01 -19.87 -9.05
C ALA A 108 -16.82 -19.77 -10.59
N ALA A 109 -15.89 -18.91 -11.05
CA ALA A 109 -15.55 -18.75 -12.45
C ALA A 109 -14.52 -19.78 -12.95
N GLN A 110 -14.11 -20.74 -12.11
CA GLN A 110 -13.06 -21.74 -12.40
C GLN A 110 -11.66 -21.14 -12.59
N GLU A 111 -11.43 -19.92 -12.12
CA GLU A 111 -10.07 -19.40 -12.00
C GLU A 111 -9.43 -20.05 -10.79
N SER A 112 -8.18 -20.46 -10.89
CA SER A 112 -7.49 -21.18 -9.82
C SER A 112 -6.13 -20.57 -9.50
N GLU A 113 -5.75 -20.68 -8.23
CA GLU A 113 -4.45 -20.27 -7.70
C GLU A 113 -3.90 -21.36 -6.77
N THR A 114 -2.60 -21.55 -6.78
CA THR A 114 -1.92 -22.40 -5.81
C THR A 114 -1.89 -21.70 -4.46
N VAL A 115 -2.38 -22.38 -3.44
CA VAL A 115 -2.45 -21.84 -2.08
C VAL A 115 -1.68 -22.73 -1.11
N GLN A 116 -1.18 -22.12 -0.05
CA GLN A 116 -0.62 -22.82 1.08
C GLN A 116 -1.74 -23.12 2.09
N LEU A 117 -2.16 -24.37 2.15
CA LEU A 117 -3.22 -24.82 3.05
C LEU A 117 -2.63 -25.13 4.42
N MET A 118 -2.99 -24.32 5.41
CA MET A 118 -2.55 -24.44 6.80
C MET A 118 -3.66 -25.05 7.64
N THR A 119 -3.54 -26.32 7.99
CA THR A 119 -4.48 -26.99 8.87
C THR A 119 -4.01 -26.89 10.32
N VAL A 120 -4.85 -26.35 11.18
CA VAL A 120 -4.54 -26.03 12.57
C VAL A 120 -5.28 -27.01 13.50
N PRO A 121 -4.59 -27.63 14.49
CA PRO A 121 -5.24 -28.50 15.48
C PRO A 121 -6.32 -27.77 16.27
N ASN A 122 -7.42 -28.45 16.54
CA ASN A 122 -8.57 -27.85 17.25
C ASN A 122 -8.25 -27.38 18.68
N ASP A 123 -7.31 -28.02 19.36
CA ASP A 123 -6.85 -27.66 20.69
C ASP A 123 -5.91 -26.45 20.72
N SER A 124 -5.38 -26.06 19.53
CA SER A 124 -4.37 -25.02 19.36
C SER A 124 -4.87 -23.79 18.60
N LEU A 125 -6.16 -23.67 18.33
CA LEU A 125 -6.75 -22.53 17.61
C LEU A 125 -6.49 -21.19 18.31
N ASN A 126 -6.44 -21.18 19.64
CA ASN A 126 -6.13 -19.97 20.40
C ASN A 126 -4.64 -19.55 20.22
N ILE A 127 -3.74 -20.55 20.15
CA ILE A 127 -2.29 -20.29 19.95
C ILE A 127 -2.04 -19.72 18.57
N LEU A 128 -2.85 -20.06 17.57
CA LEU A 128 -2.74 -19.47 16.23
C LEU A 128 -2.82 -17.95 16.27
N ASN A 129 -3.72 -17.37 17.07
CA ASN A 129 -3.86 -15.92 17.18
C ASN A 129 -2.63 -15.24 17.83
N ASP A 130 -1.86 -15.99 18.63
CA ASP A 130 -0.60 -15.50 19.21
C ASP A 130 0.57 -15.63 18.22
N MET A 131 0.45 -16.50 17.23
CA MET A 131 1.46 -16.73 16.18
C MET A 131 1.20 -15.95 14.90
N VAL A 132 -0.08 -15.71 14.55
CA VAL A 132 -0.48 -14.97 13.36
C VAL A 132 -1.61 -14.01 13.72
N THR A 133 -1.40 -12.73 13.47
CA THR A 133 -2.44 -11.71 13.67
C THR A 133 -3.48 -11.81 12.56
N LEU A 134 -4.57 -12.52 12.82
CA LEU A 134 -5.68 -12.65 11.89
C LEU A 134 -6.60 -11.43 12.01
N GLU A 135 -6.27 -10.34 11.33
CA GLU A 135 -7.12 -9.16 11.22
C GLU A 135 -8.00 -9.26 9.97
N GLN A 136 -9.26 -8.86 10.11
CA GLN A 136 -10.15 -8.79 8.96
C GLN A 136 -9.61 -7.78 7.96
N ALA A 137 -9.46 -8.19 6.71
CA ALA A 137 -9.10 -7.32 5.62
C ALA A 137 -10.10 -6.16 5.49
N GLY A 138 -9.60 -4.97 5.17
CA GLY A 138 -10.44 -3.81 4.90
C GLY A 138 -11.35 -4.07 3.70
N ASP A 139 -12.58 -3.55 3.77
CA ASP A 139 -13.50 -3.63 2.65
C ASP A 139 -12.97 -2.77 1.49
N ASP A 140 -12.84 -3.34 0.30
CA ASP A 140 -12.51 -2.59 -0.91
C ASP A 140 -13.62 -1.56 -1.11
N GLY A 141 -13.26 -0.29 -1.09
CA GLY A 141 -14.22 0.80 -1.13
C GLY A 141 -15.08 0.79 -2.39
N TRP A 142 -16.06 1.68 -2.42
CA TRP A 142 -17.04 1.83 -3.50
C TRP A 142 -16.37 1.86 -4.90
N PHE A 143 -16.77 0.98 -5.82
CA PHE A 143 -16.18 0.70 -7.14
C PHE A 143 -14.82 -0.02 -7.15
N GLY A 144 -14.45 -0.81 -6.13
CA GLY A 144 -13.12 -1.44 -6.09
C GLY A 144 -11.97 -0.43 -5.95
N LEU A 145 -12.30 0.81 -5.57
CA LEU A 145 -11.33 1.85 -5.33
C LEU A 145 -10.81 1.71 -3.89
N PRO A 146 -9.49 1.77 -3.69
CA PRO A 146 -8.93 1.74 -2.35
C PRO A 146 -9.61 2.82 -1.51
N ASN A 147 -10.07 2.43 -0.32
CA ASN A 147 -10.78 3.33 0.56
C ASN A 147 -9.83 4.44 1.03
N ILE A 148 -9.88 5.60 0.38
CA ILE A 148 -8.98 6.75 0.63
C ILE A 148 -9.10 7.25 2.07
N PHE A 149 -10.24 7.00 2.71
CA PHE A 149 -10.57 7.40 4.09
C PHE A 149 -10.99 6.22 4.96
N GLY A 150 -10.93 4.98 4.44
CA GLY A 150 -11.30 3.77 5.16
C GLY A 150 -10.28 3.45 6.23
N LYS A 151 -10.77 3.10 7.41
CA LYS A 151 -9.96 2.37 8.38
C LYS A 151 -9.44 1.10 7.68
N ALA A 152 -8.15 0.85 7.80
CA ALA A 152 -7.65 -0.51 7.67
C ALA A 152 -8.61 -1.43 8.43
N GLY A 153 -8.96 -2.56 7.84
CA GLY A 153 -9.88 -3.50 8.46
C GLY A 153 -9.54 -3.66 9.94
N GLY A 154 -10.50 -3.73 10.78
CA GLY A 154 -10.26 -3.74 12.21
C GLY A 154 -11.19 -4.72 12.89
N GLY A 155 -10.65 -5.81 13.35
CA GLY A 155 -11.30 -6.87 14.10
C GLY A 155 -10.48 -8.14 13.95
N THR A 156 -10.09 -8.76 15.04
CA THR A 156 -9.48 -10.10 15.02
C THR A 156 -10.51 -11.11 14.55
N VAL A 157 -10.12 -11.92 13.58
CA VAL A 157 -10.92 -13.05 13.09
C VAL A 157 -10.44 -14.31 13.81
N ALA A 158 -11.34 -15.06 14.39
CA ALA A 158 -11.02 -16.37 14.97
C ALA A 158 -11.30 -17.47 13.95
N LEU A 159 -10.36 -18.40 13.78
CA LEU A 159 -10.57 -19.60 13.00
C LEU A 159 -11.53 -20.52 13.74
N ASP A 160 -12.57 -20.99 13.05
CA ASP A 160 -13.58 -21.92 13.56
C ASP A 160 -13.89 -23.04 12.56
N ASP A 161 -14.83 -23.92 12.90
CA ASP A 161 -15.23 -25.05 12.05
C ASP A 161 -16.27 -24.68 10.98
N SER A 162 -16.68 -23.40 10.87
CA SER A 162 -17.73 -22.98 9.93
C SER A 162 -17.22 -22.79 8.50
N GLY A 163 -15.93 -22.50 8.35
CA GLY A 163 -15.32 -22.31 7.04
C GLY A 163 -13.81 -22.02 7.12
N VAL A 164 -13.28 -21.47 6.06
CA VAL A 164 -11.85 -21.17 5.91
C VAL A 164 -11.61 -19.67 5.98
N ILE A 165 -10.44 -19.30 6.48
CA ILE A 165 -9.92 -17.94 6.42
C ILE A 165 -8.91 -17.88 5.28
N VAL A 166 -9.08 -16.94 4.36
CA VAL A 166 -8.25 -16.79 3.17
C VAL A 166 -7.40 -15.51 3.30
N SER A 167 -6.15 -15.56 2.88
CA SER A 167 -5.28 -14.38 2.80
C SER A 167 -5.83 -13.35 1.81
N GLN A 168 -5.60 -12.07 2.04
CA GLN A 168 -6.04 -10.99 1.15
C GLN A 168 -5.40 -11.08 -0.23
N SER A 169 -4.15 -11.54 -0.31
CA SER A 169 -3.46 -11.79 -1.57
C SER A 169 -4.20 -12.81 -2.45
N ALA A 170 -4.56 -13.98 -1.89
CA ALA A 170 -5.32 -15.00 -2.61
C ALA A 170 -6.76 -14.56 -2.91
N ALA A 171 -7.41 -13.90 -1.97
CA ALA A 171 -8.76 -13.38 -2.15
C ALA A 171 -8.82 -12.34 -3.28
N ASN A 172 -7.83 -11.45 -3.36
CA ASN A 172 -7.74 -10.44 -4.40
C ASN A 172 -7.46 -11.07 -5.78
N SER A 173 -6.53 -12.05 -5.87
CA SER A 173 -6.22 -12.74 -7.13
C SER A 173 -7.42 -13.44 -7.74
N LEU A 174 -8.26 -14.05 -6.91
CA LEU A 174 -9.43 -14.82 -7.34
C LEU A 174 -10.76 -14.06 -7.19
N ASN A 175 -10.71 -12.78 -6.83
CA ASN A 175 -11.88 -11.94 -6.55
C ASN A 175 -12.89 -12.60 -5.61
N ILE A 176 -12.39 -13.11 -4.47
CA ILE A 176 -13.15 -13.82 -3.45
C ILE A 176 -13.43 -12.88 -2.27
N HIS A 177 -14.63 -12.98 -1.71
CA HIS A 177 -15.08 -12.19 -0.56
C HIS A 177 -15.54 -13.11 0.58
N ALA A 178 -15.62 -12.58 1.77
CA ALA A 178 -16.22 -13.30 2.90
C ALA A 178 -17.69 -13.67 2.59
N GLY A 179 -18.04 -14.93 2.82
CA GLY A 179 -19.35 -15.51 2.48
C GLY A 179 -19.35 -16.31 1.18
N ASP A 180 -18.35 -16.17 0.31
CA ASP A 180 -18.26 -16.92 -0.93
C ASP A 180 -17.95 -18.39 -0.68
N THR A 181 -18.32 -19.24 -1.65
CA THR A 181 -17.97 -20.67 -1.65
C THR A 181 -16.88 -20.92 -2.69
N VAL A 182 -15.78 -21.48 -2.24
CA VAL A 182 -14.62 -21.84 -3.07
C VAL A 182 -14.45 -23.35 -3.15
N THR A 183 -13.80 -23.82 -4.20
CA THR A 183 -13.37 -25.21 -4.28
C THR A 183 -11.90 -25.27 -3.88
N LEU A 184 -11.61 -26.03 -2.82
CA LEU A 184 -10.27 -26.18 -2.24
C LEU A 184 -9.79 -27.62 -2.48
N GLY A 185 -8.59 -27.77 -3.01
CA GLY A 185 -7.86 -29.01 -3.14
C GLY A 185 -6.78 -29.11 -2.06
N ASN A 186 -6.52 -30.32 -1.56
CA ASN A 186 -5.55 -30.56 -0.48
C ASN A 186 -4.15 -30.97 -0.99
N GLY A 187 -3.83 -30.69 -2.24
CA GLY A 187 -2.57 -31.12 -2.85
C GLY A 187 -2.57 -32.58 -3.37
N GLY A 188 -3.59 -33.37 -3.01
CA GLY A 188 -3.87 -34.71 -3.56
C GLY A 188 -4.95 -34.66 -4.64
N SER A 189 -5.71 -35.75 -4.76
CA SER A 189 -6.83 -35.86 -5.71
C SER A 189 -8.14 -35.28 -5.18
N SER A 190 -8.22 -34.98 -3.89
CA SER A 190 -9.44 -34.50 -3.24
C SER A 190 -9.67 -33.02 -3.43
N ARG A 191 -10.91 -32.71 -3.78
CA ARG A 191 -11.41 -31.34 -3.87
C ARG A 191 -12.73 -31.22 -3.12
N ALA A 192 -12.85 -30.20 -2.27
CA ALA A 192 -14.05 -29.96 -1.48
C ALA A 192 -14.53 -28.51 -1.62
N LYS A 193 -15.84 -28.33 -1.57
CA LYS A 193 -16.44 -27.00 -1.48
C LYS A 193 -16.44 -26.55 -0.03
N VAL A 194 -15.85 -25.39 0.23
CA VAL A 194 -15.76 -24.76 1.55
C VAL A 194 -16.23 -23.31 1.47
N GLN A 195 -16.79 -22.82 2.56
CA GLN A 195 -17.19 -21.42 2.66
C GLN A 195 -16.02 -20.59 3.21
N VAL A 196 -15.82 -19.42 2.65
CA VAL A 196 -14.89 -18.42 3.15
C VAL A 196 -15.58 -17.65 4.27
N THR A 197 -15.14 -17.82 5.51
CA THR A 197 -15.71 -17.10 6.67
C THR A 197 -15.17 -15.70 6.79
N ALA A 198 -13.88 -15.52 6.46
CA ALA A 198 -13.23 -14.22 6.49
C ALA A 198 -12.06 -14.16 5.51
N VAL A 199 -11.72 -12.94 5.12
CA VAL A 199 -10.46 -12.62 4.44
C VAL A 199 -9.57 -11.92 5.45
N THR A 200 -8.36 -12.47 5.68
CA THR A 200 -7.37 -11.90 6.60
C THR A 200 -6.35 -11.04 5.87
N ARG A 201 -5.84 -10.03 6.53
CA ARG A 201 -4.90 -9.04 6.01
C ARG A 201 -3.47 -9.60 5.84
N ASN A 202 -3.33 -10.79 5.26
CA ASN A 202 -2.04 -11.31 4.83
C ASN A 202 -1.70 -10.77 3.44
N LEU A 203 -0.59 -10.05 3.34
CA LEU A 203 -0.20 -9.30 2.14
C LEU A 203 0.70 -10.12 1.21
N ILE A 204 1.47 -11.05 1.76
CA ILE A 204 2.42 -11.90 1.05
C ILE A 204 2.07 -13.36 1.31
N GLY A 205 2.04 -14.15 0.23
CA GLY A 205 1.65 -15.55 0.28
C GLY A 205 0.16 -15.76 0.02
N SER A 206 -0.19 -16.89 -0.53
CA SER A 206 -1.58 -17.30 -0.75
C SER A 206 -1.97 -18.33 0.31
N ASP A 207 -2.17 -17.85 1.55
CA ASP A 207 -2.44 -18.72 2.70
C ASP A 207 -3.93 -18.96 2.87
N VAL A 208 -4.30 -20.19 3.22
CA VAL A 208 -5.64 -20.59 3.59
C VAL A 208 -5.58 -21.34 4.91
N TYR A 209 -6.25 -20.83 5.93
CA TYR A 209 -6.32 -21.43 7.25
C TYR A 209 -7.60 -22.23 7.39
N ILE A 210 -7.48 -23.47 7.84
CA ILE A 210 -8.60 -24.42 8.07
C ILE A 210 -8.42 -25.13 9.40
N SER A 211 -9.53 -25.35 10.15
CA SER A 211 -9.48 -26.17 11.35
C SER A 211 -9.34 -27.65 10.99
N GLU A 212 -8.69 -28.42 11.84
CA GLU A 212 -8.54 -29.88 11.70
C GLU A 212 -9.89 -30.55 11.48
N ARG A 213 -10.89 -30.20 12.30
CA ARG A 213 -12.24 -30.80 12.24
C ARG A 213 -12.92 -30.53 10.89
N LEU A 214 -12.82 -29.30 10.36
CA LEU A 214 -13.37 -28.97 9.05
C LEU A 214 -12.61 -29.70 7.94
N TYR A 215 -11.29 -29.78 8.05
CA TYR A 215 -10.45 -30.53 7.12
C TYR A 215 -10.88 -31.99 7.05
N ASP A 216 -11.00 -32.66 8.20
CA ASP A 216 -11.44 -34.05 8.27
C ASP A 216 -12.84 -34.23 7.68
N GLN A 217 -13.79 -33.35 7.98
CA GLN A 217 -15.14 -33.41 7.42
C GLN A 217 -15.18 -33.30 5.89
N LYS A 218 -14.28 -32.52 5.32
CA LYS A 218 -14.29 -32.22 3.89
C LYS A 218 -13.41 -33.14 3.04
N PHE A 219 -12.32 -33.65 3.62
CA PHE A 219 -11.30 -34.43 2.90
C PHE A 219 -11.13 -35.87 3.39
N ALA A 220 -11.81 -36.31 4.46
CA ALA A 220 -11.73 -37.66 5.01
C ALA A 220 -12.14 -38.77 4.01
N ALA A 221 -12.77 -38.43 2.88
CA ALA A 221 -13.24 -39.41 1.91
C ALA A 221 -12.11 -40.09 1.09
N ASP A 222 -10.88 -39.60 1.16
CA ASP A 222 -9.77 -40.04 0.29
C ASP A 222 -8.81 -41.07 0.91
N GLY A 223 -9.19 -41.68 2.00
CA GLY A 223 -8.50 -42.92 2.46
C GLY A 223 -7.05 -42.75 2.90
N VAL A 224 -6.62 -41.55 3.32
CA VAL A 224 -5.35 -41.40 4.06
C VAL A 224 -5.57 -41.93 5.46
N THR A 225 -5.44 -43.25 5.60
CA THR A 225 -5.48 -43.96 6.90
C THR A 225 -4.18 -43.70 7.62
N SER A 226 -4.24 -42.97 8.70
CA SER A 226 -3.13 -42.76 9.60
C SER A 226 -3.06 -43.77 10.72
N SER A 227 -1.87 -43.90 11.23
CA SER A 227 -1.52 -44.75 12.34
C SER A 227 -2.04 -44.15 13.64
N ALA A 228 -2.87 -44.92 14.33
CA ALA A 228 -3.46 -44.56 15.61
C ALA A 228 -2.39 -44.27 16.68
N SER A 229 -2.48 -43.12 17.33
CA SER A 229 -1.91 -42.91 18.66
C SER A 229 -3.04 -42.94 19.69
N GLY A 230 -2.91 -43.78 20.68
CA GLY A 230 -3.89 -44.38 21.55
C GLY A 230 -4.68 -43.50 22.50
N ASP A 231 -5.47 -42.55 22.02
CA ASP A 231 -6.58 -41.99 22.76
C ASP A 231 -7.71 -41.61 21.81
N GLY A 232 -8.71 -42.39 21.77
CA GLY A 232 -10.11 -42.35 21.31
C GLY A 232 -10.63 -41.37 20.26
N THR A 233 -9.83 -40.49 19.69
CA THR A 233 -10.13 -39.61 18.56
C THR A 233 -8.96 -39.63 17.55
N ALA A 234 -9.02 -40.57 16.62
CA ALA A 234 -7.97 -40.71 15.59
C ALA A 234 -8.06 -39.56 14.58
N SER A 235 -7.33 -38.50 14.81
CA SER A 235 -6.96 -37.57 13.76
C SER A 235 -6.00 -38.28 12.80
N THR A 236 -6.34 -38.29 11.52
CA THR A 236 -5.60 -38.99 10.48
C THR A 236 -4.47 -38.13 9.91
N LEU A 237 -4.24 -36.95 10.44
CA LEU A 237 -3.30 -35.96 9.92
C LEU A 237 -1.93 -36.03 10.60
N THR A 238 -0.86 -36.11 9.82
CA THR A 238 0.49 -35.89 10.31
C THR A 238 0.78 -34.40 10.32
N TRP A 239 1.19 -33.88 11.48
CA TRP A 239 1.62 -32.48 11.62
C TRP A 239 3.03 -32.33 11.07
N ASN A 240 3.18 -31.87 9.83
CA ASN A 240 4.45 -31.80 9.14
C ASN A 240 5.15 -30.45 9.27
N ALA A 241 4.55 -29.50 9.97
CA ALA A 241 5.11 -28.18 10.14
C ALA A 241 4.97 -27.67 11.59
N MET A 242 5.80 -26.69 11.93
CA MET A 242 5.79 -26.00 13.21
C MET A 242 6.08 -24.53 13.02
N LEU A 243 5.29 -23.68 13.66
CA LEU A 243 5.63 -22.28 13.91
C LEU A 243 6.25 -22.17 15.30
N ALA A 244 7.29 -21.37 15.45
CA ALA A 244 7.95 -21.19 16.74
C ALA A 244 8.34 -19.72 16.96
N LYS A 245 8.25 -19.31 18.24
CA LYS A 245 8.87 -18.06 18.70
C LYS A 245 10.24 -18.39 19.28
N LEU A 246 11.23 -17.62 18.90
CA LEU A 246 12.63 -17.82 19.26
C LEU A 246 13.12 -16.73 20.22
N LYS A 247 14.10 -17.06 21.02
CA LYS A 247 14.91 -16.12 21.80
C LYS A 247 16.07 -15.61 20.96
N GLY A 248 16.60 -14.46 21.33
CA GLY A 248 17.79 -13.92 20.69
C GLY A 248 17.49 -12.79 19.70
N SER A 249 18.54 -12.34 19.02
CA SER A 249 18.46 -11.30 18.00
C SER A 249 17.98 -11.87 16.66
N GLU A 250 17.48 -11.02 15.78
CA GLU A 250 17.07 -11.38 14.42
C GLU A 250 18.17 -12.16 13.65
N THR A 251 19.43 -11.79 13.86
CA THR A 251 20.57 -12.48 13.22
C THR A 251 20.73 -13.91 13.75
N GLU A 252 20.61 -14.10 15.07
CA GLU A 252 20.70 -15.44 15.69
C GLU A 252 19.54 -16.32 15.28
N GLN A 253 18.34 -15.75 15.12
CA GLN A 253 17.15 -16.45 14.63
C GLN A 253 17.31 -16.88 13.16
N ALA A 254 17.88 -16.02 12.32
CA ALA A 254 18.18 -16.34 10.93
C ALA A 254 19.22 -17.45 10.82
N GLU A 255 20.34 -17.38 11.56
CA GLU A 255 21.35 -18.41 11.60
C GLU A 255 20.82 -19.75 12.13
N TYR A 256 19.87 -19.73 13.05
CA TYR A 256 19.22 -20.92 13.56
C TYR A 256 18.34 -21.57 12.47
N ALA A 257 17.57 -20.77 11.74
CA ALA A 257 16.76 -21.25 10.63
C ALA A 257 17.63 -21.86 9.51
N ASP A 258 18.75 -21.22 9.16
CA ASP A 258 19.68 -21.70 8.16
C ASP A 258 20.29 -23.07 8.57
N ARG A 259 20.71 -23.21 9.83
CA ARG A 259 21.21 -24.51 10.35
C ARG A 259 20.18 -25.62 10.29
N LEU A 260 18.92 -25.32 10.65
CA LEU A 260 17.82 -26.29 10.53
C LEU A 260 17.53 -26.65 9.08
N GLY A 261 17.65 -25.70 8.16
CA GLY A 261 17.45 -25.92 6.74
C GLY A 261 18.51 -26.80 6.07
N GLU A 262 19.69 -26.96 6.69
CA GLU A 262 20.75 -27.88 6.24
C GLU A 262 20.50 -29.32 6.66
N GLU A 263 19.56 -29.59 7.56
CA GLU A 263 19.27 -30.92 8.05
C GLU A 263 18.43 -31.71 7.03
N SER A 264 18.80 -32.96 6.82
CA SER A 264 18.13 -33.84 5.87
C SER A 264 16.67 -34.16 6.20
N SER A 265 16.29 -34.00 7.46
CA SER A 265 14.91 -34.19 7.98
C SER A 265 14.00 -32.98 7.74
N VAL A 266 14.56 -31.83 7.32
CA VAL A 266 13.84 -30.57 7.15
C VAL A 266 13.73 -30.26 5.66
N LEU A 267 12.50 -30.08 5.16
CA LEU A 267 12.24 -29.65 3.80
C LEU A 267 12.52 -28.14 3.63
N LYS A 268 12.10 -27.37 4.64
CA LYS A 268 12.22 -25.92 4.62
C LYS A 268 12.22 -25.38 6.04
N ALA A 269 13.19 -24.55 6.38
CA ALA A 269 13.18 -23.72 7.57
C ALA A 269 13.32 -22.27 7.13
N VAL A 270 12.47 -21.40 7.65
CA VAL A 270 12.43 -19.98 7.25
C VAL A 270 12.26 -19.11 8.47
N SER A 271 13.16 -18.15 8.65
CA SER A 271 13.04 -17.10 9.66
C SER A 271 12.27 -15.91 9.07
N CYS A 272 11.32 -15.35 9.83
CA CYS A 272 10.64 -14.10 9.48
C CYS A 272 11.62 -12.93 9.36
N ALA A 273 12.66 -12.87 10.19
CA ALA A 273 13.70 -11.87 10.10
C ALA A 273 14.46 -11.93 8.76
N HIS A 274 14.81 -13.13 8.30
CA HIS A 274 15.46 -13.31 7.00
C HIS A 274 14.54 -12.91 5.83
N LEU A 275 13.26 -13.26 5.89
CA LEU A 275 12.27 -12.85 4.89
C LEU A 275 12.08 -11.34 4.89
N ALA A 276 11.93 -10.71 6.05
CA ALA A 276 11.80 -9.26 6.16
C ALA A 276 13.01 -8.52 5.54
N ALA A 277 14.22 -9.04 5.78
CA ALA A 277 15.44 -8.49 5.19
C ALA A 277 15.49 -8.64 3.67
N THR A 278 14.99 -9.77 3.13
CA THR A 278 14.92 -10.03 1.68
C THR A 278 13.95 -9.09 0.97
N PHE A 279 12.88 -8.66 1.64
CA PHE A 279 11.92 -7.70 1.10
C PHE A 279 12.37 -6.24 1.24
N LYS A 280 13.50 -5.95 1.87
CA LYS A 280 14.15 -4.62 1.82
C LYS A 280 14.92 -4.49 0.50
N PHE A 281 14.22 -4.09 -0.54
CA PHE A 281 14.78 -3.92 -1.88
C PHE A 281 15.64 -2.64 -1.98
N ASP A 282 16.94 -2.71 -1.78
CA ASP A 282 17.87 -1.59 -1.95
C ASP A 282 17.82 -0.98 -3.35
N LEU A 283 17.52 -1.79 -4.38
CA LEU A 283 17.35 -1.33 -5.76
C LEU A 283 16.08 -0.50 -5.97
N MET A 284 15.04 -0.70 -5.14
CA MET A 284 13.77 0.02 -5.28
C MET A 284 13.95 1.51 -4.97
N GLY A 285 14.80 1.88 -4.02
CA GLY A 285 15.15 3.27 -3.74
C GLY A 285 15.68 4.01 -4.96
N ALA A 286 16.52 3.38 -5.78
CA ALA A 286 17.05 3.97 -7.01
C ALA A 286 15.96 4.16 -8.08
N VAL A 287 15.08 3.18 -8.25
CA VAL A 287 13.94 3.25 -9.20
C VAL A 287 12.98 4.35 -8.78
N VAL A 288 12.65 4.44 -7.51
CA VAL A 288 11.79 5.49 -6.97
C VAL A 288 12.42 6.87 -7.08
N ALA A 289 13.70 7.02 -6.76
CA ALA A 289 14.41 8.28 -6.95
C ALA A 289 14.35 8.73 -8.41
N LEU A 290 14.46 7.80 -9.36
CA LEU A 290 14.30 8.08 -10.78
C LEU A 290 12.87 8.55 -11.11
N ILE A 291 11.84 7.84 -10.64
CA ILE A 291 10.43 8.19 -10.88
C ILE A 291 10.11 9.56 -10.29
N VAL A 292 10.48 9.80 -9.03
CA VAL A 292 10.26 11.09 -8.35
C VAL A 292 11.06 12.20 -9.04
N GLY A 293 12.28 11.93 -9.47
CA GLY A 293 13.11 12.88 -10.22
C GLY A 293 12.49 13.26 -11.57
N LEU A 294 11.97 12.28 -12.33
CA LEU A 294 11.28 12.53 -13.60
C LEU A 294 9.95 13.28 -13.36
N ALA A 295 9.18 12.90 -12.35
CA ALA A 295 7.96 13.61 -11.97
C ALA A 295 8.25 15.07 -11.57
N GLY A 296 9.33 15.30 -10.81
CA GLY A 296 9.80 16.63 -10.44
C GLY A 296 10.24 17.46 -11.65
N GLY A 297 10.99 16.86 -12.57
CA GLY A 297 11.38 17.50 -13.83
C GLY A 297 10.18 17.87 -14.69
N LEU A 298 9.22 16.99 -14.83
CA LEU A 298 7.95 17.26 -15.53
C LEU A 298 7.17 18.39 -14.84
N ALA A 299 7.09 18.36 -13.52
CA ALA A 299 6.45 19.42 -12.74
C ALA A 299 7.07 20.79 -13.02
N LEU A 300 8.40 20.87 -13.07
CA LEU A 300 9.11 22.10 -13.35
C LEU A 300 8.78 22.65 -14.74
N VAL A 301 8.79 21.80 -15.77
CA VAL A 301 8.44 22.20 -17.16
C VAL A 301 6.98 22.67 -17.25
N VAL A 302 6.05 21.93 -16.63
CA VAL A 302 4.62 22.29 -16.64
C VAL A 302 4.38 23.60 -15.89
N LEU A 303 4.98 23.77 -14.71
CA LEU A 303 4.85 25.00 -13.94
C LEU A 303 5.45 26.21 -14.67
N PHE A 304 6.60 26.02 -15.33
CA PHE A 304 7.21 27.05 -16.16
C PHE A 304 6.31 27.47 -17.34
N THR A 305 5.74 26.49 -18.03
CA THR A 305 4.81 26.74 -19.13
C THR A 305 3.56 27.48 -18.68
N LEU A 306 2.98 27.05 -17.54
CA LEU A 306 1.81 27.69 -16.93
C LEU A 306 2.12 29.13 -16.48
N ALA A 307 3.30 29.35 -15.88
CA ALA A 307 3.73 30.69 -15.48
C ALA A 307 3.88 31.63 -16.70
N ASN A 308 4.54 31.17 -17.76
CA ASN A 308 4.69 31.94 -18.99
C ASN A 308 3.34 32.29 -19.65
N THR A 309 2.42 31.31 -19.71
CA THR A 309 1.07 31.53 -20.24
C THR A 309 0.31 32.56 -19.40
N ASN A 310 0.36 32.43 -18.08
CA ASN A 310 -0.26 33.40 -17.16
C ASN A 310 0.30 34.81 -17.33
N VAL A 311 1.62 34.96 -17.50
CA VAL A 311 2.27 36.23 -17.75
C VAL A 311 1.84 36.82 -19.09
N SER A 312 1.85 36.01 -20.16
CA SER A 312 1.48 36.44 -21.51
C SER A 312 0.03 36.95 -21.59
N GLU A 313 -0.91 36.28 -20.91
CA GLU A 313 -2.30 36.70 -20.83
C GLU A 313 -2.51 38.03 -20.08
N ARG A 314 -1.54 38.43 -19.23
CA ARG A 314 -1.63 39.60 -18.37
C ARG A 314 -0.71 40.77 -18.79
N ILE A 315 0.00 40.64 -19.89
CA ILE A 315 0.91 41.67 -20.33
C ILE A 315 0.25 43.06 -20.34
N ARG A 316 -1.00 43.15 -20.84
CA ARG A 316 -1.77 44.41 -20.86
C ARG A 316 -2.10 44.96 -19.49
N GLU A 317 -2.53 44.08 -18.56
CA GLU A 317 -2.84 44.46 -17.15
C GLU A 317 -1.57 45.02 -16.48
N MET A 318 -0.43 44.33 -16.68
CA MET A 318 0.87 44.78 -16.14
C MET A 318 1.36 46.09 -16.77
N ALA A 319 1.22 46.23 -18.10
CA ALA A 319 1.53 47.47 -18.79
C ALA A 319 0.71 48.63 -18.23
N THR A 320 -0.59 48.44 -17.97
CA THR A 320 -1.47 49.44 -17.37
C THR A 320 -1.02 49.83 -15.95
N LEU A 321 -0.60 48.89 -15.12
CA LEU A 321 -0.08 49.16 -13.79
C LEU A 321 1.23 49.95 -13.84
N LYS A 322 2.15 49.62 -14.76
CA LYS A 322 3.40 50.37 -14.96
C LYS A 322 3.13 51.81 -15.42
N VAL A 323 2.17 52.04 -16.32
CA VAL A 323 1.76 53.38 -16.77
C VAL A 323 1.11 54.19 -15.63
N LEU A 324 0.41 53.53 -14.68
CA LEU A 324 -0.15 54.14 -13.50
C LEU A 324 0.91 54.50 -12.42
N GLY A 325 2.20 54.19 -12.65
CA GLY A 325 3.31 54.56 -11.79
C GLY A 325 3.70 53.51 -10.76
N PHE A 326 3.21 52.25 -10.84
CA PHE A 326 3.67 51.16 -9.99
C PHE A 326 5.10 50.76 -10.35
N TYR A 327 5.93 50.52 -9.33
CA TYR A 327 7.30 50.03 -9.52
C TYR A 327 7.31 48.57 -9.96
N ASP A 328 8.31 48.17 -10.74
CA ASP A 328 8.45 46.77 -11.22
C ASP A 328 8.36 45.73 -10.08
N ARG A 329 8.95 46.05 -8.93
CA ARG A 329 8.92 45.19 -7.74
C ARG A 329 7.52 44.99 -7.18
N GLU A 330 6.63 45.95 -7.29
CA GLU A 330 5.23 45.86 -6.83
C GLU A 330 4.42 45.02 -7.80
N VAL A 331 4.65 45.15 -9.08
CA VAL A 331 4.03 44.33 -10.14
C VAL A 331 4.45 42.88 -10.00
N HIS A 332 5.76 42.59 -9.78
CA HIS A 332 6.25 41.23 -9.51
C HIS A 332 5.61 40.63 -8.27
N ASN A 333 5.56 41.37 -7.16
CA ASN A 333 4.94 40.88 -5.93
C ASN A 333 3.44 40.57 -6.12
N TYR A 334 2.75 41.35 -6.93
CA TYR A 334 1.33 41.11 -7.21
C TYR A 334 1.13 39.80 -7.99
N VAL A 335 1.89 39.58 -9.07
CA VAL A 335 1.82 38.39 -9.91
C VAL A 335 2.29 37.15 -9.14
N ASN A 336 3.44 37.25 -8.45
CA ASN A 336 4.00 36.12 -7.68
C ASN A 336 3.07 35.66 -6.55
N ARG A 337 2.43 36.61 -5.85
CA ARG A 337 1.47 36.29 -4.78
C ARG A 337 0.26 35.51 -5.32
N GLU A 338 -0.27 35.89 -6.47
CA GLU A 338 -1.37 35.18 -7.10
C GLU A 338 -0.95 33.77 -7.52
N MET A 339 0.21 33.62 -8.14
CA MET A 339 0.77 32.32 -8.51
C MET A 339 0.95 31.40 -7.31
N MET A 340 1.45 31.93 -6.18
CA MET A 340 1.60 31.15 -4.94
C MET A 340 0.25 30.70 -4.37
N ILE A 341 -0.79 31.51 -4.44
CA ILE A 341 -2.14 31.12 -4.01
C ILE A 341 -2.68 30.01 -4.91
N LEU A 342 -2.54 30.12 -6.22
CA LEU A 342 -2.96 29.10 -7.18
C LEU A 342 -2.19 27.80 -6.99
N THR A 343 -0.87 27.89 -6.76
CA THR A 343 -0.02 26.74 -6.43
C THR A 343 -0.50 26.06 -5.14
N GLY A 344 -0.77 26.82 -4.08
CA GLY A 344 -1.30 26.28 -2.83
C GLY A 344 -2.63 25.55 -3.01
N MET A 345 -3.54 26.11 -3.80
CA MET A 345 -4.80 25.46 -4.16
C MET A 345 -4.56 24.16 -4.95
N GLY A 346 -3.62 24.17 -5.89
CA GLY A 346 -3.22 23.00 -6.67
C GLY A 346 -2.64 21.89 -5.80
N VAL A 347 -1.77 22.25 -4.85
CA VAL A 347 -1.21 21.30 -3.88
C VAL A 347 -2.32 20.63 -3.06
N VAL A 348 -3.25 21.42 -2.49
CA VAL A 348 -4.37 20.88 -1.67
C VAL A 348 -5.23 19.86 -2.46
N VAL A 349 -5.44 20.10 -3.75
CA VAL A 349 -6.18 19.17 -4.62
C VAL A 349 -5.28 17.99 -5.06
N GLY A 350 -4.00 18.26 -5.30
CA GLY A 350 -3.03 17.27 -5.79
C GLY A 350 -2.71 16.17 -4.79
N LEU A 351 -2.67 16.48 -3.48
CA LEU A 351 -2.36 15.49 -2.45
C LEU A 351 -3.37 14.31 -2.43
N PRO A 352 -4.69 14.52 -2.31
CA PRO A 352 -5.65 13.42 -2.35
C PRO A 352 -5.72 12.76 -3.73
N LEU A 353 -5.56 13.53 -4.80
CA LEU A 353 -5.52 13.00 -6.17
C LEU A 353 -4.35 12.06 -6.38
N GLY A 354 -3.16 12.39 -5.86
CA GLY A 354 -1.97 11.57 -5.97
C GLY A 354 -2.11 10.24 -5.21
N ARG A 355 -2.65 10.27 -3.98
CA ARG A 355 -2.98 9.05 -3.24
C ARG A 355 -3.97 8.18 -4.00
N TRP A 356 -5.02 8.77 -4.56
CA TRP A 356 -6.04 8.07 -5.33
C TRP A 356 -5.45 7.41 -6.59
N ILE A 357 -4.63 8.14 -7.36
CA ILE A 357 -3.95 7.58 -8.56
C ILE A 357 -2.97 6.48 -8.15
N GLY A 358 -2.20 6.68 -7.06
CA GLY A 358 -1.31 5.66 -6.51
C GLY A 358 -2.08 4.38 -6.18
N GLY A 359 -3.25 4.52 -5.54
CA GLY A 359 -4.14 3.40 -5.25
C GLY A 359 -4.66 2.67 -6.48
N LEU A 360 -5.05 3.41 -7.52
CA LEU A 360 -5.45 2.79 -8.80
C LEU A 360 -4.31 2.01 -9.45
N LEU A 361 -3.09 2.54 -9.39
CA LEU A 361 -1.92 1.87 -9.98
C LEU A 361 -1.55 0.60 -9.21
N THR A 362 -1.57 0.65 -7.88
CA THR A 362 -1.30 -0.55 -7.05
C THR A 362 -2.39 -1.60 -7.20
N ALA A 363 -3.65 -1.22 -7.29
CA ALA A 363 -4.76 -2.15 -7.58
C ALA A 363 -4.64 -2.78 -8.98
N ALA A 364 -4.06 -2.06 -9.95
CA ALA A 364 -3.79 -2.60 -11.28
C ALA A 364 -2.60 -3.58 -11.31
N LEU A 365 -1.72 -3.56 -10.29
CA LEU A 365 -0.62 -4.52 -10.10
C LEU A 365 -1.15 -5.81 -9.46
N ASN A 366 -2.03 -6.53 -10.17
CA ASN A 366 -2.53 -7.81 -9.68
C ASN A 366 -1.45 -8.87 -9.85
N MET A 367 -0.63 -9.09 -8.83
CA MET A 367 0.40 -10.12 -8.79
C MET A 367 -0.08 -11.30 -7.95
N PRO A 368 0.03 -12.54 -8.46
CA PRO A 368 -0.27 -13.73 -7.66
C PRO A 368 0.51 -13.71 -6.34
N SER A 369 -0.13 -14.07 -5.26
CA SER A 369 0.45 -14.15 -3.91
C SER A 369 1.00 -12.83 -3.34
N LEU A 370 0.66 -11.68 -3.92
CA LEU A 370 1.04 -10.36 -3.41
C LEU A 370 -0.14 -9.38 -3.45
N TYR A 371 -0.40 -8.75 -2.32
CA TYR A 371 -1.37 -7.66 -2.21
C TYR A 371 -0.69 -6.39 -1.73
N PHE A 372 -0.83 -5.32 -2.50
CA PHE A 372 -0.23 -4.02 -2.18
C PHE A 372 -1.26 -3.12 -1.49
N GLU A 373 -1.18 -3.03 -0.16
CA GLU A 373 -1.97 -2.06 0.60
C GLU A 373 -1.35 -0.68 0.47
N VAL A 374 -2.04 0.24 -0.19
CA VAL A 374 -1.54 1.59 -0.45
C VAL A 374 -1.29 2.36 0.82
N GLU A 375 -0.04 2.64 1.11
CA GLU A 375 0.40 3.47 2.20
C GLU A 375 1.17 4.69 1.71
N VAL A 376 0.94 5.82 2.35
CA VAL A 376 1.69 7.04 2.10
C VAL A 376 2.03 7.65 3.45
N HIS A 377 3.29 7.71 3.76
CA HIS A 377 3.75 8.27 5.02
C HIS A 377 3.49 9.78 5.08
N TRP A 378 3.25 10.29 6.26
CA TRP A 378 3.00 11.74 6.46
C TRP A 378 4.17 12.61 5.98
N TYR A 379 5.41 12.14 6.11
CA TYR A 379 6.59 12.86 5.62
C TYR A 379 6.65 12.91 4.09
N SER A 380 6.14 11.92 3.38
CA SER A 380 6.04 11.90 1.91
C SER A 380 5.10 13.01 1.41
N TYR A 381 3.98 13.25 2.12
CA TYR A 381 3.13 14.41 1.86
C TYR A 381 3.87 15.73 2.11
N ALA A 382 4.61 15.84 3.23
CA ALA A 382 5.37 17.04 3.54
C ALA A 382 6.45 17.33 2.48
N ILE A 383 7.20 16.30 2.06
CA ILE A 383 8.22 16.42 1.00
C ILE A 383 7.58 16.86 -0.32
N ALA A 384 6.46 16.27 -0.72
CA ALA A 384 5.78 16.65 -1.97
C ALA A 384 5.29 18.09 -1.94
N VAL A 385 4.74 18.58 -0.83
CA VAL A 385 4.35 19.99 -0.64
C VAL A 385 5.56 20.90 -0.78
N VAL A 386 6.62 20.61 -0.04
CA VAL A 386 7.86 21.42 -0.08
C VAL A 386 8.48 21.42 -1.47
N ALA A 387 8.56 20.27 -2.12
CA ALA A 387 9.10 20.15 -3.48
C ALA A 387 8.27 20.96 -4.49
N THR A 388 6.94 20.83 -4.46
CA THR A 388 6.07 21.58 -5.37
C THR A 388 6.19 23.10 -5.14
N LEU A 389 6.23 23.55 -3.89
CA LEU A 389 6.41 24.97 -3.56
C LEU A 389 7.80 25.46 -3.97
N ALA A 390 8.86 24.66 -3.78
CA ALA A 390 10.22 24.98 -4.23
C ALA A 390 10.29 25.11 -5.75
N PHE A 391 9.66 24.20 -6.51
CA PHE A 391 9.57 24.31 -7.97
C PHE A 391 8.81 25.56 -8.40
N ALA A 392 7.71 25.89 -7.72
CA ALA A 392 6.97 27.13 -8.02
C ALA A 392 7.82 28.38 -7.77
N LEU A 393 8.62 28.42 -6.70
CA LEU A 393 9.55 29.50 -6.42
C LEU A 393 10.67 29.58 -7.47
N LEU A 394 11.25 28.44 -7.86
CA LEU A 394 12.26 28.39 -8.92
C LEU A 394 11.70 28.92 -10.23
N VAL A 395 10.50 28.52 -10.61
CA VAL A 395 9.83 29.01 -11.82
C VAL A 395 9.62 30.54 -11.75
N GLN A 396 9.23 31.08 -10.59
CA GLN A 396 9.10 32.55 -10.42
C GLN A 396 10.44 33.27 -10.64
N LEU A 397 11.56 32.71 -10.14
CA LEU A 397 12.89 33.27 -10.37
C LEU A 397 13.23 33.35 -11.88
N PHE A 398 12.87 32.32 -12.65
CA PHE A 398 13.08 32.31 -14.10
C PHE A 398 12.08 33.18 -14.87
N THR A 399 10.89 33.41 -14.35
CA THR A 399 9.85 34.20 -15.02
C THR A 399 9.98 35.69 -14.72
N ASN A 400 10.55 36.10 -13.59
CA ASN A 400 10.75 37.51 -13.24
C ASN A 400 11.52 38.33 -14.32
N PRO A 401 12.62 37.83 -14.91
CA PRO A 401 13.30 38.57 -16.00
C PRO A 401 12.46 38.74 -17.26
N VAL A 402 11.49 37.85 -17.49
CA VAL A 402 10.52 37.98 -18.60
C VAL A 402 9.53 39.11 -18.34
N LEU A 403 9.12 39.28 -17.08
CA LEU A 403 8.27 40.37 -16.63
C LEU A 403 8.95 41.75 -16.77
N ASP A 404 10.27 41.83 -16.56
CA ASP A 404 11.04 43.07 -16.70
C ASP A 404 11.09 43.58 -18.14
N ARG A 405 11.09 42.66 -19.12
CA ARG A 405 11.17 42.98 -20.56
C ARG A 405 9.84 43.43 -21.17
N VAL A 406 8.75 43.48 -20.41
CA VAL A 406 7.47 43.98 -20.91
C VAL A 406 7.53 45.47 -21.09
N ASP A 407 7.60 45.92 -22.36
CA ASP A 407 7.54 47.33 -22.73
C ASP A 407 6.08 47.82 -22.68
N PRO A 408 5.76 48.80 -21.79
CA PRO A 408 4.41 49.33 -21.65
C PRO A 408 3.87 49.97 -22.94
N VAL A 409 4.75 50.58 -23.71
CA VAL A 409 4.34 51.38 -24.92
C VAL A 409 3.95 50.44 -26.06
N SER A 410 4.75 49.39 -26.32
CA SER A 410 4.48 48.43 -27.40
C SER A 410 3.27 47.55 -27.08
N SER A 411 3.06 47.20 -25.79
CA SER A 411 1.96 46.34 -25.33
C SER A 411 0.58 47.03 -25.40
N LEU A 412 0.53 48.37 -25.35
CA LEU A 412 -0.71 49.15 -25.47
C LEU A 412 -0.99 49.57 -26.93
N LYS A 413 0.04 49.62 -27.82
CA LYS A 413 -0.08 50.04 -29.22
C LYS A 413 -0.58 48.96 -30.17
N SER A 414 -0.65 47.68 -29.77
CA SER A 414 -1.05 46.57 -30.64
C SER A 414 -2.58 46.43 -30.85
N VAL A 415 -3.33 47.53 -30.85
CA VAL A 415 -4.80 47.62 -31.05
C VAL A 415 -5.13 48.60 -32.19
N GLU A 416 -4.32 48.69 -33.21
CA GLU A 416 -4.74 49.23 -34.51
C GLU A 416 -4.58 48.18 -35.60
#